data_baa99368001bc43985ca0bee477d3ade
#
_entry.id   baa99368001bc43985ca0bee477d3ade
#
_cell.length_a   1.000
_cell.length_b   1.000
_cell.length_c   1.000
_cell.angle_alpha   90.00
_cell.angle_beta   90.00
_cell.angle_gamma   90.00
#
_symmetry.space_group_name_H-M   'P 1'
#
loop_
_entity.id
_entity.type
_entity.pdbx_description
1 polymer ?
#
loop_
_entity_poly.entity_id
_entity_poly.type
_entity_poly.pdbx_seq_one_letter_code
_entity_poly.pdbx_strand_id
1 'polypeptide(L)'
;MKHKYWLEAVLLCGVMQSAPAQSILKNKDEKELSLLLNEVVVTGTGTEHYLKDAPVQTEVLTGKALEQYQARSIDDLLSGLSPSLTFHDGDMGSHIQLNGLNNDYILIMINGKRMNGDIGGQNDLNQLNPANIERIEIVKGAASSLYGSDAIAGVINIITKRSREKMELTSTTRVGEHGDVRQSASFGFNYGKLKSVTGINFRHTDGWRNTDMQWDQNQLKPGSTMLTVNRSSNYTLSENLEWQVNRKLNLTAEGTYYERWVMRTHGPWKYLPNDFYYRNYTFAAGSRYKLNGRNYLTADLSYGRYGYFYDYKLKDITDYFKDGDRITYYPGQRIKQSIQQQVLAQVKGIFYFGDRHILNTGIEYQYNRLESPHHIAGDIASVYTLAAYAQEEWTATSNLILTAGVRGTQHKETGLNLSPKVSALYKAGNFNLRASYAMGFKAPTIKELYYEHTQAASAAVPSPPIMAIQTSRRKPHNTLLSAWSMQEAGSRRA
;
A
#
# COMPACT_ATOMS: atom_id res chain seq x y z
N MET A 1 12.17 -63.81 -20.08
CA MET A 1 11.59 -63.86 -18.73
C MET A 1 11.69 -62.46 -18.06
N LYS A 2 10.95 -61.43 -18.51
CA LYS A 2 10.93 -60.09 -17.88
C LYS A 2 9.63 -59.31 -18.16
N HIS A 3 8.47 -59.98 -18.19
CA HIS A 3 7.19 -59.28 -18.41
C HIS A 3 6.05 -59.77 -17.53
N LYS A 4 6.33 -60.37 -16.35
CA LYS A 4 5.28 -60.94 -15.52
C LYS A 4 4.97 -60.23 -14.21
N TYR A 5 5.62 -59.07 -13.93
CA TYR A 5 5.43 -58.36 -12.66
C TYR A 5 4.72 -57.00 -12.80
N TRP A 6 4.25 -56.60 -14.00
CA TRP A 6 3.54 -55.35 -14.20
C TRP A 6 2.01 -55.47 -14.18
N LEU A 7 1.47 -56.72 -14.20
CA LEU A 7 0.02 -56.89 -14.18
C LEU A 7 -0.60 -57.07 -12.76
N GLU A 8 0.20 -57.38 -11.76
CA GLU A 8 -0.32 -57.53 -10.39
C GLU A 8 -0.35 -56.21 -9.57
N ALA A 9 0.36 -55.17 -9.99
CA ALA A 9 0.36 -53.86 -9.37
C ALA A 9 -0.83 -52.96 -9.76
N VAL A 10 -1.57 -53.32 -10.81
CA VAL A 10 -2.74 -52.51 -11.29
C VAL A 10 -4.05 -52.98 -10.69
N LEU A 11 -4.10 -54.17 -10.05
CA LEU A 11 -5.35 -54.70 -9.49
C LEU A 11 -5.54 -54.44 -7.98
N LEU A 12 -4.60 -53.74 -7.31
CA LEU A 12 -4.74 -53.37 -5.89
C LEU A 12 -5.16 -51.90 -5.65
N CYS A 13 -5.39 -51.11 -6.72
CA CYS A 13 -5.92 -49.75 -6.62
C CYS A 13 -7.44 -49.64 -6.81
N GLY A 14 -8.17 -50.73 -6.76
CA GLY A 14 -9.58 -50.78 -7.18
C GLY A 14 -10.61 -50.95 -6.08
N VAL A 15 -10.35 -50.69 -4.80
CA VAL A 15 -11.41 -50.53 -3.77
C VAL A 15 -10.97 -49.52 -2.73
N MET A 16 -10.80 -48.27 -3.09
CA MET A 16 -11.00 -47.17 -2.13
C MET A 16 -12.47 -46.77 -2.20
N GLN A 17 -13.24 -47.22 -1.23
CA GLN A 17 -14.57 -46.69 -0.97
C GLN A 17 -14.49 -45.16 -0.97
N SER A 18 -15.34 -44.56 -1.75
CA SER A 18 -15.60 -43.11 -1.73
C SER A 18 -16.21 -42.71 -0.39
N ALA A 19 -15.38 -42.58 0.65
CA ALA A 19 -15.78 -41.87 1.84
C ALA A 19 -15.99 -40.37 1.44
N PRO A 20 -16.95 -39.68 2.02
CA PRO A 20 -17.44 -38.40 1.50
C PRO A 20 -16.40 -37.30 1.67
N ALA A 21 -15.51 -37.16 0.69
CA ALA A 21 -14.57 -36.04 0.58
C ALA A 21 -15.30 -34.66 0.63
N GLN A 22 -16.57 -34.66 0.16
CA GLN A 22 -17.39 -33.45 0.21
C GLN A 22 -17.73 -32.96 1.62
N SER A 23 -17.93 -33.86 2.61
CA SER A 23 -18.23 -33.45 3.99
C SER A 23 -17.01 -32.90 4.73
N ILE A 24 -15.83 -33.42 4.42
CA ILE A 24 -14.56 -32.97 5.02
C ILE A 24 -14.18 -31.60 4.45
N LEU A 25 -14.32 -31.39 3.15
CA LEU A 25 -14.07 -30.10 2.50
C LEU A 25 -15.08 -29.05 3.00
N LYS A 26 -16.37 -29.37 3.06
CA LYS A 26 -17.41 -28.45 3.56
C LYS A 26 -17.16 -28.00 5.00
N ASN A 27 -16.82 -28.93 5.90
CA ASN A 27 -16.49 -28.61 7.30
C ASN A 27 -15.20 -27.79 7.44
N LYS A 28 -14.22 -27.99 6.56
CA LYS A 28 -12.99 -27.23 6.57
C LYS A 28 -13.23 -25.79 6.12
N ASP A 29 -13.99 -25.62 5.04
CA ASP A 29 -14.35 -24.29 4.51
C ASP A 29 -15.22 -23.51 5.49
N GLU A 30 -16.20 -24.14 6.15
CA GLU A 30 -17.02 -23.50 7.18
C GLU A 30 -16.18 -23.08 8.40
N LYS A 31 -15.22 -23.89 8.83
CA LYS A 31 -14.32 -23.57 9.93
C LYS A 31 -13.36 -22.44 9.55
N GLU A 32 -12.80 -22.44 8.35
CA GLU A 32 -11.94 -21.36 7.86
C GLU A 32 -12.72 -20.05 7.72
N LEU A 33 -13.94 -20.09 7.18
CA LEU A 33 -14.82 -18.92 7.10
C LEU A 33 -15.19 -18.40 8.49
N SER A 34 -15.48 -19.26 9.46
CA SER A 34 -15.77 -18.84 10.83
C SER A 34 -14.57 -18.19 11.51
N LEU A 35 -13.36 -18.69 11.26
CA LEU A 35 -12.12 -18.10 11.75
C LEU A 35 -11.89 -16.72 11.12
N LEU A 36 -12.08 -16.59 9.79
CA LEU A 36 -11.95 -15.33 9.08
C LEU A 36 -12.93 -14.27 9.58
N LEU A 37 -14.19 -14.65 9.81
CA LEU A 37 -15.23 -13.74 10.31
C LEU A 37 -14.98 -13.26 11.75
N ASN A 38 -14.16 -13.97 12.51
CA ASN A 38 -13.73 -13.58 13.85
C ASN A 38 -12.38 -12.85 13.88
N GLU A 39 -11.77 -12.56 12.71
CA GLU A 39 -10.60 -11.68 12.64
C GLU A 39 -10.94 -10.28 13.12
N VAL A 40 -10.01 -9.67 13.87
CA VAL A 40 -10.18 -8.30 14.37
C VAL A 40 -9.63 -7.33 13.34
N VAL A 41 -10.48 -6.37 12.96
CA VAL A 41 -10.16 -5.29 12.02
C VAL A 41 -10.25 -3.93 12.70
N VAL A 42 -9.45 -2.98 12.26
CA VAL A 42 -9.39 -1.63 12.84
C VAL A 42 -9.61 -0.56 11.77
N THR A 43 -9.15 -0.81 10.54
CA THR A 43 -9.03 0.25 9.52
C THR A 43 -10.38 0.84 9.11
N GLY A 44 -11.47 0.06 9.11
CA GLY A 44 -12.78 0.54 8.64
C GLY A 44 -13.39 1.68 9.46
N THR A 45 -13.19 1.65 10.78
CA THR A 45 -13.77 2.62 11.74
C THR A 45 -12.73 3.31 12.61
N GLY A 46 -11.49 2.84 12.56
CA GLY A 46 -10.42 3.27 13.48
C GLY A 46 -10.57 2.68 14.90
N THR A 47 -11.49 1.73 15.08
CA THR A 47 -11.77 1.01 16.33
C THR A 47 -11.78 -0.49 16.07
N GLU A 48 -11.47 -1.30 17.09
CA GLU A 48 -11.39 -2.75 16.97
C GLU A 48 -12.78 -3.38 16.82
N HIS A 49 -12.98 -4.14 15.74
CA HIS A 49 -14.19 -4.91 15.48
C HIS A 49 -13.85 -6.31 14.98
N TYR A 50 -14.71 -7.28 15.25
CA TYR A 50 -14.70 -8.49 14.45
C TYR A 50 -15.14 -8.18 13.01
N LEU A 51 -14.54 -8.79 12.03
CA LEU A 51 -14.85 -8.53 10.62
C LEU A 51 -16.34 -8.65 10.30
N LYS A 52 -17.03 -9.64 10.91
CA LYS A 52 -18.48 -9.83 10.78
C LYS A 52 -19.31 -8.64 11.30
N ASP A 53 -18.79 -7.93 12.32
CA ASP A 53 -19.47 -6.86 13.03
C ASP A 53 -19.01 -5.46 12.59
N ALA A 54 -18.02 -5.39 11.70
CA ALA A 54 -17.51 -4.12 11.18
C ALA A 54 -18.59 -3.39 10.37
N PRO A 55 -18.96 -2.14 10.71
CA PRO A 55 -20.00 -1.39 10.00
C PRO A 55 -19.56 -0.91 8.60
N VAL A 56 -18.26 -0.95 8.32
CA VAL A 56 -17.68 -0.60 7.01
C VAL A 56 -17.17 -1.85 6.33
N GLN A 57 -17.42 -1.98 5.03
CA GLN A 57 -16.96 -3.12 4.26
C GLN A 57 -15.43 -3.17 4.25
N THR A 58 -14.89 -4.17 4.89
CA THR A 58 -13.45 -4.42 4.99
C THR A 58 -13.15 -5.83 4.48
N GLU A 59 -12.15 -5.96 3.63
CA GLU A 59 -11.57 -7.23 3.20
C GLU A 59 -10.29 -7.46 4.00
N VAL A 60 -10.06 -8.69 4.45
CA VAL A 60 -8.86 -9.06 5.22
C VAL A 60 -8.12 -10.18 4.52
N LEU A 61 -6.87 -9.93 4.19
CA LEU A 61 -5.94 -10.96 3.77
C LEU A 61 -5.14 -11.38 5.00
N THR A 62 -5.42 -12.59 5.51
CA THR A 62 -4.81 -13.09 6.75
C THR A 62 -3.39 -13.57 6.54
N GLY A 63 -2.56 -13.56 7.59
CA GLY A 63 -1.20 -14.08 7.54
C GLY A 63 -1.11 -15.51 6.99
N LYS A 64 -2.08 -16.36 7.31
CA LYS A 64 -2.16 -17.73 6.79
C LYS A 64 -2.35 -17.77 5.26
N ALA A 65 -3.25 -16.92 4.72
CA ALA A 65 -3.45 -16.81 3.28
C ALA A 65 -2.20 -16.26 2.58
N LEU A 66 -1.55 -15.29 3.20
CA LEU A 66 -0.31 -14.69 2.71
C LEU A 66 0.84 -15.71 2.65
N GLU A 67 1.00 -16.52 3.67
CA GLU A 67 2.02 -17.57 3.73
C GLU A 67 1.76 -18.70 2.72
N GLN A 68 0.49 -19.10 2.56
CA GLN A 68 0.10 -20.15 1.60
C GLN A 68 0.28 -19.72 0.15
N TYR A 69 0.02 -18.45 -0.17
CA TYR A 69 0.15 -17.94 -1.53
C TYR A 69 1.61 -17.83 -1.98
N GLN A 70 2.55 -17.67 -1.04
CA GLN A 70 3.99 -17.56 -1.31
C GLN A 70 4.34 -16.53 -2.40
N ALA A 71 3.74 -15.36 -2.31
CA ALA A 71 3.87 -14.29 -3.28
C ALA A 71 5.32 -13.90 -3.57
N ARG A 72 5.54 -13.45 -4.80
CA ARG A 72 6.84 -12.90 -5.23
C ARG A 72 7.05 -11.48 -4.75
N SER A 73 5.99 -10.70 -4.68
CA SER A 73 5.97 -9.30 -4.27
C SER A 73 4.64 -8.98 -3.58
N ILE A 74 4.51 -7.78 -3.05
CA ILE A 74 3.23 -7.30 -2.51
C ILE A 74 2.19 -7.16 -3.62
N ASP A 75 2.60 -6.73 -4.81
CA ASP A 75 1.74 -6.59 -5.98
C ASP A 75 1.15 -7.94 -6.40
N ASP A 76 2.01 -8.95 -6.51
CA ASP A 76 1.63 -10.35 -6.81
C ASP A 76 0.66 -10.89 -5.74
N LEU A 77 0.96 -10.63 -4.48
CA LEU A 77 0.13 -11.03 -3.33
C LEU A 77 -1.25 -10.40 -3.37
N LEU A 78 -1.31 -9.09 -3.55
CA LEU A 78 -2.57 -8.35 -3.56
C LEU A 78 -3.39 -8.66 -4.80
N SER A 79 -2.77 -8.77 -5.99
CA SER A 79 -3.46 -9.11 -7.23
C SER A 79 -4.03 -10.53 -7.22
N GLY A 80 -3.33 -11.47 -6.59
CA GLY A 80 -3.79 -12.86 -6.50
C GLY A 80 -4.84 -13.12 -5.43
N LEU A 81 -4.84 -12.36 -4.34
CA LEU A 81 -5.72 -12.60 -3.20
C LEU A 81 -6.89 -11.61 -3.09
N SER A 82 -6.82 -10.43 -3.71
CA SER A 82 -7.90 -9.45 -3.68
C SER A 82 -8.47 -9.18 -5.08
N PRO A 83 -9.65 -9.73 -5.42
CA PRO A 83 -10.29 -9.50 -6.71
C PRO A 83 -10.70 -8.05 -6.97
N SER A 84 -10.74 -7.22 -5.94
CA SER A 84 -11.08 -5.79 -6.06
C SER A 84 -9.92 -4.91 -6.48
N LEU A 85 -8.70 -5.45 -6.48
CA LEU A 85 -7.48 -4.74 -6.84
C LEU A 85 -6.97 -5.18 -8.20
N THR A 86 -6.54 -4.22 -9.00
CA THR A 86 -5.84 -4.45 -10.26
C THR A 86 -4.47 -3.78 -10.20
N PHE A 87 -3.45 -4.47 -10.69
CA PHE A 87 -2.08 -3.99 -10.68
C PHE A 87 -1.52 -3.95 -12.09
N HIS A 88 -0.75 -2.90 -12.36
CA HIS A 88 0.08 -2.79 -13.55
C HIS A 88 1.50 -2.42 -13.10
N ASP A 89 2.44 -3.29 -13.33
CA ASP A 89 3.84 -3.07 -12.97
C ASP A 89 4.47 -1.97 -13.81
N GLY A 90 5.32 -1.17 -13.18
CA GLY A 90 6.14 -0.16 -13.79
C GLY A 90 7.55 -0.12 -13.18
N ASP A 91 8.50 0.44 -13.93
CA ASP A 91 9.90 0.57 -13.46
C ASP A 91 10.05 1.45 -12.22
N MET A 92 9.10 2.37 -12.01
CA MET A 92 9.09 3.31 -10.90
C MET A 92 8.27 2.81 -9.70
N GLY A 93 7.47 1.77 -9.87
CA GLY A 93 6.55 1.23 -8.89
C GLY A 93 5.32 0.65 -9.55
N SER A 94 4.26 0.43 -8.79
CA SER A 94 3.04 -0.20 -9.26
C SER A 94 1.90 0.80 -9.42
N HIS A 95 1.21 0.72 -10.53
CA HIS A 95 -0.10 1.35 -10.71
C HIS A 95 -1.16 0.45 -10.10
N ILE A 96 -1.83 0.94 -9.08
CA ILE A 96 -2.87 0.22 -8.36
C ILE A 96 -4.22 0.83 -8.71
N GLN A 97 -5.21 -0.02 -8.94
CA GLN A 97 -6.60 0.40 -9.06
C GLN A 97 -7.46 -0.37 -8.06
N LEU A 98 -8.33 0.33 -7.37
CA LEU A 98 -9.34 -0.24 -6.49
C LEU A 98 -10.72 0.17 -7.01
N ASN A 99 -11.54 -0.81 -7.40
CA ASN A 99 -12.83 -0.57 -7.99
C ASN A 99 -12.79 0.39 -9.21
N GLY A 100 -11.72 0.33 -10.02
CA GLY A 100 -11.53 1.16 -11.21
C GLY A 100 -10.99 2.57 -10.95
N LEU A 101 -10.71 2.95 -9.69
CA LEU A 101 -10.06 4.21 -9.34
C LEU A 101 -8.55 4.00 -9.10
N ASN A 102 -7.75 4.94 -9.60
CA ASN A 102 -6.29 4.85 -9.60
C ASN A 102 -5.67 5.15 -8.22
N ASN A 103 -4.34 4.95 -8.12
CA ASN A 103 -3.49 5.23 -6.96
C ASN A 103 -3.79 6.54 -6.24
N ASP A 104 -4.07 7.60 -7.00
CA ASP A 104 -4.32 8.95 -6.47
C ASP A 104 -5.55 9.02 -5.55
N TYR A 105 -6.39 8.00 -5.58
CA TYR A 105 -7.61 7.88 -4.80
C TYR A 105 -7.56 6.76 -3.75
N ILE A 106 -6.41 6.08 -3.65
CA ILE A 106 -6.18 4.95 -2.74
C ILE A 106 -5.13 5.34 -1.71
N LEU A 107 -5.48 5.29 -0.44
CA LEU A 107 -4.52 5.51 0.62
C LEU A 107 -3.85 4.18 1.00
N ILE A 108 -2.53 4.12 0.87
CA ILE A 108 -1.73 2.99 1.36
C ILE A 108 -1.10 3.36 2.69
N MET A 109 -1.25 2.47 3.67
CA MET A 109 -0.70 2.65 5.01
C MET A 109 0.11 1.43 5.45
N ILE A 110 1.07 1.68 6.32
CA ILE A 110 1.81 0.66 7.07
C ILE A 110 1.57 0.93 8.55
N ASN A 111 0.99 -0.03 9.28
CA ASN A 111 0.63 0.11 10.68
C ASN A 111 -0.20 1.39 10.99
N GLY A 112 -1.10 1.76 10.07
CA GLY A 112 -1.93 2.95 10.21
C GLY A 112 -1.25 4.28 9.89
N LYS A 113 0.00 4.28 9.38
CA LYS A 113 0.75 5.47 8.95
C LYS A 113 0.86 5.49 7.43
N ARG A 114 0.70 6.66 6.81
CA ARG A 114 0.79 6.81 5.35
C ARG A 114 2.12 6.32 4.82
N MET A 115 2.09 5.51 3.77
CA MET A 115 3.28 5.09 3.06
C MET A 115 3.84 6.24 2.23
N ASN A 116 5.17 6.42 2.27
CA ASN A 116 5.91 7.37 1.44
C ASN A 116 6.53 6.65 0.24
N GLY A 117 6.74 7.35 -0.88
CA GLY A 117 7.39 6.80 -2.07
C GLY A 117 6.46 6.64 -3.27
N ASP A 118 5.81 7.72 -3.64
CA ASP A 118 5.08 7.85 -4.90
C ASP A 118 5.97 8.54 -5.94
N ILE A 119 6.13 7.92 -7.11
CA ILE A 119 6.81 8.49 -8.26
C ILE A 119 5.91 8.37 -9.48
N GLY A 120 5.49 9.54 -10.02
CA GLY A 120 4.66 9.57 -11.23
C GLY A 120 3.32 8.85 -11.09
N GLY A 121 2.69 8.87 -9.89
CA GLY A 121 1.45 8.16 -9.61
C GLY A 121 1.64 6.64 -9.41
N GLN A 122 2.87 6.18 -9.21
CA GLN A 122 3.19 4.77 -8.91
C GLN A 122 3.72 4.64 -7.48
N ASN A 123 3.17 3.72 -6.72
CA ASN A 123 3.64 3.42 -5.37
C ASN A 123 4.72 2.33 -5.40
N ASP A 124 5.87 2.58 -4.79
CA ASP A 124 6.95 1.60 -4.72
C ASP A 124 6.69 0.58 -3.60
N LEU A 125 5.86 -0.43 -3.88
CA LEU A 125 5.55 -1.50 -2.93
C LEU A 125 6.74 -2.45 -2.71
N ASN A 126 7.82 -2.37 -3.50
CA ASN A 126 9.02 -3.19 -3.31
C ASN A 126 9.77 -2.87 -2.00
N GLN A 127 9.47 -1.73 -1.36
CA GLN A 127 10.01 -1.41 -0.03
C GLN A 127 9.43 -2.29 1.09
N LEU A 128 8.37 -3.05 0.81
CA LEU A 128 7.71 -3.93 1.76
C LEU A 128 8.24 -5.37 1.63
N ASN A 129 8.38 -6.02 2.77
CA ASN A 129 8.72 -7.43 2.83
C ASN A 129 7.46 -8.27 3.06
N PRO A 130 6.99 -9.08 2.09
CA PRO A 130 5.81 -9.93 2.27
C PRO A 130 5.89 -10.86 3.48
N ALA A 131 7.09 -11.37 3.81
CA ALA A 131 7.29 -12.28 4.94
C ALA A 131 7.09 -11.61 6.32
N ASN A 132 7.17 -10.27 6.39
CA ASN A 132 6.97 -9.49 7.62
C ASN A 132 5.54 -8.97 7.78
N ILE A 133 4.60 -9.38 6.94
CA ILE A 133 3.21 -8.95 7.02
C ILE A 133 2.42 -9.92 7.89
N GLU A 134 1.69 -9.38 8.87
CA GLU A 134 0.74 -10.13 9.70
C GLU A 134 -0.60 -10.29 8.99
N ARG A 135 -1.13 -9.19 8.43
CA ARG A 135 -2.36 -9.16 7.62
C ARG A 135 -2.46 -7.87 6.83
N ILE A 136 -3.34 -7.85 5.84
CA ILE A 136 -3.66 -6.64 5.07
C ILE A 136 -5.16 -6.40 5.21
N GLU A 137 -5.54 -5.18 5.60
CA GLU A 137 -6.92 -4.73 5.71
C GLU A 137 -7.22 -3.77 4.54
N ILE A 138 -8.23 -4.09 3.72
CA ILE A 138 -8.64 -3.29 2.57
C ILE A 138 -10.04 -2.77 2.84
N VAL A 139 -10.13 -1.48 3.12
CA VAL A 139 -11.42 -0.78 3.29
C VAL A 139 -11.90 -0.31 1.93
N LYS A 140 -13.09 -0.73 1.53
CA LYS A 140 -13.69 -0.39 0.24
C LYS A 140 -14.62 0.82 0.36
N GLY A 141 -14.46 1.77 -0.57
CA GLY A 141 -15.22 3.01 -0.59
C GLY A 141 -14.60 4.15 0.21
N ALA A 142 -15.27 5.29 0.23
CA ALA A 142 -14.72 6.52 0.80
C ALA A 142 -14.49 6.43 2.32
N ALA A 143 -13.25 6.65 2.72
CA ALA A 143 -12.79 6.68 4.11
C ALA A 143 -12.15 8.03 4.49
N SER A 144 -12.39 9.07 3.68
CA SER A 144 -11.81 10.41 3.86
C SER A 144 -12.22 11.08 5.18
N SER A 145 -13.33 10.68 5.79
CA SER A 145 -13.75 11.17 7.11
C SER A 145 -12.80 10.79 8.25
N LEU A 146 -12.06 9.68 8.12
CA LEU A 146 -11.04 9.26 9.09
C LEU A 146 -9.62 9.57 8.63
N TYR A 147 -9.35 9.31 7.35
CA TYR A 147 -7.99 9.28 6.81
C TYR A 147 -7.64 10.47 5.93
N GLY A 148 -8.62 11.33 5.62
CA GLY A 148 -8.42 12.55 4.85
C GLY A 148 -8.28 12.31 3.36
N SER A 149 -7.41 13.12 2.72
CA SER A 149 -7.14 13.07 1.30
C SER A 149 -6.65 11.68 0.85
N ASP A 150 -6.91 11.32 -0.40
CA ASP A 150 -6.50 10.11 -1.10
C ASP A 150 -7.26 8.82 -0.71
N ALA A 151 -8.09 8.86 0.36
CA ALA A 151 -8.92 7.75 0.80
C ALA A 151 -10.34 7.79 0.18
N ILE A 152 -10.46 8.01 -1.14
CA ILE A 152 -11.73 8.09 -1.87
C ILE A 152 -12.18 6.71 -2.37
N ALA A 153 -11.28 5.97 -3.04
CA ALA A 153 -11.56 4.61 -3.49
C ALA A 153 -11.52 3.62 -2.34
N GLY A 154 -10.64 3.89 -1.36
CA GLY A 154 -10.46 3.07 -0.19
C GLY A 154 -9.11 3.25 0.48
N VAL A 155 -8.85 2.35 1.42
CA VAL A 155 -7.62 2.31 2.21
C VAL A 155 -7.06 0.90 2.20
N ILE A 156 -5.76 0.76 1.91
CA ILE A 156 -5.01 -0.49 2.05
C ILE A 156 -4.08 -0.31 3.25
N ASN A 157 -4.34 -1.01 4.34
CA ASN A 157 -3.50 -0.94 5.54
C ASN A 157 -2.75 -2.25 5.73
N ILE A 158 -1.43 -2.19 5.61
CA ILE A 158 -0.51 -3.32 5.76
C ILE A 158 -0.05 -3.35 7.20
N ILE A 159 -0.40 -4.42 7.90
CA ILE A 159 -0.06 -4.60 9.32
C ILE A 159 1.08 -5.58 9.42
N THR A 160 2.17 -5.15 10.04
CA THR A 160 3.40 -5.94 10.18
C THR A 160 3.36 -6.86 11.40
N LYS A 161 4.11 -7.96 11.32
CA LYS A 161 4.24 -8.96 12.40
C LYS A 161 4.81 -8.31 13.68
N ARG A 162 4.33 -8.81 14.81
CA ARG A 162 4.86 -8.50 16.15
C ARG A 162 5.33 -9.80 16.80
N SER A 163 6.45 -9.75 17.53
CA SER A 163 6.94 -10.93 18.23
C SER A 163 5.94 -11.38 19.31
N ARG A 164 5.54 -12.63 19.24
CA ARG A 164 4.67 -13.28 20.22
C ARG A 164 5.47 -14.21 21.13
N GLU A 165 6.48 -14.87 20.56
CA GLU A 165 7.35 -15.81 21.23
C GLU A 165 8.51 -15.10 21.93
N LYS A 166 9.13 -15.77 22.91
CA LYS A 166 10.31 -15.24 23.61
C LYS A 166 11.46 -14.94 22.64
N MET A 167 11.67 -15.83 21.69
CA MET A 167 12.60 -15.68 20.57
C MET A 167 12.01 -16.40 19.37
N GLU A 168 12.04 -15.72 18.22
CA GLU A 168 11.56 -16.25 16.95
C GLU A 168 12.55 -15.88 15.86
N LEU A 169 13.01 -16.86 15.09
CA LEU A 169 13.83 -16.64 13.91
C LEU A 169 13.13 -17.27 12.72
N THR A 170 12.81 -16.46 11.74
CA THR A 170 12.25 -16.92 10.47
C THR A 170 13.24 -16.58 9.37
N SER A 171 13.55 -17.53 8.51
CA SER A 171 14.38 -17.32 7.32
C SER A 171 13.77 -18.04 6.13
N THR A 172 13.63 -17.33 5.03
CA THR A 172 13.09 -17.88 3.79
C THR A 172 14.01 -17.50 2.65
N THR A 173 14.52 -18.51 1.94
CA THR A 173 15.31 -18.33 0.73
C THR A 173 14.50 -18.88 -0.45
N ARG A 174 14.40 -18.11 -1.51
CA ARG A 174 13.79 -18.53 -2.77
C ARG A 174 14.79 -18.28 -3.90
N VAL A 175 14.95 -19.25 -4.76
CA VAL A 175 15.72 -19.16 -6.00
C VAL A 175 14.81 -19.57 -7.15
N GLY A 176 14.80 -18.80 -8.20
CA GLY A 176 13.97 -19.01 -9.38
C GLY A 176 14.74 -18.80 -10.68
N GLU A 177 14.02 -18.90 -11.79
CA GLU A 177 14.56 -18.60 -13.13
C GLU A 177 14.96 -17.13 -13.24
N HIS A 178 15.75 -16.80 -14.23
CA HIS A 178 16.21 -15.44 -14.54
C HIS A 178 16.96 -14.77 -13.38
N GLY A 179 17.74 -15.55 -12.62
CA GLY A 179 18.50 -15.03 -11.49
C GLY A 179 17.62 -14.50 -10.35
N ASP A 180 16.32 -14.88 -10.27
CA ASP A 180 15.45 -14.46 -9.18
C ASP A 180 15.92 -15.10 -7.87
N VAL A 181 16.54 -14.29 -7.02
CA VAL A 181 17.02 -14.65 -5.69
C VAL A 181 16.35 -13.77 -4.67
N ARG A 182 15.76 -14.38 -3.66
CA ARG A 182 15.11 -13.68 -2.54
C ARG A 182 15.54 -14.30 -1.24
N GLN A 183 15.97 -13.46 -0.34
CA GLN A 183 16.29 -13.80 1.03
C GLN A 183 15.52 -12.90 1.95
N SER A 184 14.68 -13.48 2.79
CA SER A 184 13.94 -12.79 3.82
C SER A 184 14.28 -13.43 5.15
N ALA A 185 14.66 -12.63 6.13
CA ALA A 185 14.91 -13.09 7.49
C ALA A 185 14.23 -12.11 8.47
N SER A 186 13.67 -12.64 9.54
CA SER A 186 13.19 -11.84 10.65
C SER A 186 13.60 -12.47 11.97
N PHE A 187 14.06 -11.64 12.88
CA PHE A 187 14.38 -11.99 14.23
C PHE A 187 13.47 -11.23 15.19
N GLY A 188 12.66 -11.98 15.94
CA GLY A 188 11.76 -11.45 16.95
C GLY A 188 12.19 -11.85 18.35
N PHE A 189 12.04 -10.92 19.29
CA PHE A 189 12.12 -11.29 20.70
C PHE A 189 11.02 -10.59 21.52
N ASN A 190 10.60 -11.26 22.60
CA ASN A 190 9.63 -10.78 23.55
C ASN A 190 10.14 -11.06 24.96
N TYR A 191 10.67 -10.03 25.60
CA TYR A 191 11.16 -10.11 26.97
C TYR A 191 10.27 -9.27 27.90
N GLY A 192 9.07 -9.79 28.16
CA GLY A 192 8.10 -9.21 29.06
C GLY A 192 7.58 -7.85 28.58
N LYS A 193 8.24 -6.76 28.99
CA LYS A 193 7.84 -5.40 28.65
C LYS A 193 8.37 -4.90 27.31
N LEU A 194 9.40 -5.54 26.77
CA LEU A 194 10.05 -5.11 25.53
C LEU A 194 9.88 -6.20 24.47
N LYS A 195 9.38 -5.80 23.32
CA LYS A 195 9.30 -6.64 22.12
C LYS A 195 10.02 -5.96 20.99
N SER A 196 10.70 -6.75 20.16
CA SER A 196 11.36 -6.28 18.95
C SER A 196 11.15 -7.27 17.82
N VAL A 197 11.05 -6.76 16.60
CA VAL A 197 11.11 -7.54 15.37
C VAL A 197 12.02 -6.81 14.39
N THR A 198 13.20 -7.39 14.16
CA THR A 198 14.14 -6.94 13.13
C THR A 198 13.91 -7.76 11.86
N GLY A 199 13.66 -7.10 10.74
CA GLY A 199 13.46 -7.73 9.44
C GLY A 199 14.54 -7.32 8.44
N ILE A 200 15.07 -8.29 7.70
CA ILE A 200 16.00 -8.09 6.59
C ILE A 200 15.42 -8.75 5.36
N ASN A 201 15.41 -8.03 4.24
CA ASN A 201 14.97 -8.55 2.97
C ASN A 201 15.95 -8.16 1.87
N PHE A 202 16.32 -9.12 1.03
CA PHE A 202 17.09 -8.95 -0.18
C PHE A 202 16.34 -9.58 -1.34
N ARG A 203 16.29 -8.91 -2.46
CA ARG A 203 15.75 -9.42 -3.72
C ARG A 203 16.66 -9.02 -4.87
N HIS A 204 16.87 -9.96 -5.75
CA HIS A 204 17.57 -9.77 -7.01
C HIS A 204 16.84 -10.49 -8.15
N THR A 205 16.89 -9.94 -9.35
CA THR A 205 16.51 -10.61 -10.59
C THR A 205 17.37 -10.08 -11.73
N ASP A 206 17.78 -10.96 -12.64
CA ASP A 206 18.45 -10.56 -13.89
C ASP A 206 17.47 -9.99 -14.91
N GLY A 207 16.16 -10.08 -14.61
CA GLY A 207 15.11 -9.69 -15.54
C GLY A 207 14.90 -10.70 -16.67
N TRP A 208 13.85 -10.48 -17.42
CA TRP A 208 13.52 -11.33 -18.58
C TRP A 208 12.77 -10.54 -19.65
N ARG A 209 12.67 -11.15 -20.83
CA ARG A 209 11.84 -10.64 -21.91
C ARG A 209 10.81 -11.69 -22.32
N ASN A 210 9.60 -11.24 -22.62
CA ASN A 210 8.54 -12.11 -23.14
C ASN A 210 8.62 -12.25 -24.65
N THR A 211 9.29 -11.30 -25.34
CA THR A 211 9.46 -11.30 -26.78
C THR A 211 10.77 -10.62 -27.17
N ASP A 212 11.41 -11.08 -28.22
CA ASP A 212 12.53 -10.42 -28.87
C ASP A 212 12.10 -9.46 -29.99
N MET A 213 10.79 -9.33 -30.22
CA MET A 213 10.23 -8.45 -31.24
C MET A 213 10.19 -6.99 -30.78
N GLN A 214 10.41 -6.09 -31.73
CA GLN A 214 10.34 -4.64 -31.53
C GLN A 214 9.62 -3.97 -32.69
N TRP A 215 8.98 -2.84 -32.44
CA TRP A 215 8.45 -1.99 -33.49
C TRP A 215 9.56 -1.12 -34.10
N ASP A 216 9.75 -1.25 -35.41
CA ASP A 216 10.66 -0.43 -36.19
C ASP A 216 9.95 0.01 -37.47
N GLN A 217 9.86 1.34 -37.70
CA GLN A 217 9.21 1.94 -38.85
C GLN A 217 7.81 1.36 -39.16
N ASN A 218 6.97 1.24 -38.13
CA ASN A 218 5.64 0.64 -38.20
C ASN A 218 5.60 -0.86 -38.57
N GLN A 219 6.72 -1.57 -38.44
CA GLN A 219 6.82 -3.00 -38.63
C GLN A 219 7.35 -3.68 -37.36
N LEU A 220 6.81 -4.85 -37.06
CA LEU A 220 7.31 -5.70 -35.98
C LEU A 220 8.52 -6.50 -36.47
N LYS A 221 9.71 -6.25 -35.92
CA LYS A 221 10.97 -6.90 -36.30
C LYS A 221 11.60 -7.60 -35.10
N PRO A 222 12.34 -8.69 -35.28
CA PRO A 222 13.12 -9.32 -34.22
C PRO A 222 14.36 -8.48 -33.86
N GLY A 223 14.93 -8.75 -32.68
CA GLY A 223 16.18 -8.14 -32.22
C GLY A 223 16.01 -7.07 -31.13
N SER A 224 14.86 -7.03 -30.44
CA SER A 224 14.71 -6.17 -29.27
C SER A 224 15.72 -6.53 -28.19
N THR A 225 16.40 -5.51 -27.65
CA THR A 225 17.23 -5.64 -26.46
C THR A 225 16.50 -5.26 -25.17
N MET A 226 15.28 -4.76 -25.28
CA MET A 226 14.48 -4.35 -24.13
C MET A 226 14.00 -5.56 -23.33
N LEU A 227 14.11 -5.48 -22.02
CA LEU A 227 13.54 -6.46 -21.11
C LEU A 227 12.08 -6.10 -20.80
N THR A 228 11.23 -7.11 -20.65
CA THR A 228 9.86 -6.96 -20.13
C THR A 228 9.89 -6.62 -18.66
N VAL A 229 10.78 -7.29 -17.91
CA VAL A 229 11.11 -6.98 -16.52
C VAL A 229 12.58 -6.66 -16.46
N ASN A 230 12.91 -5.48 -15.96
CA ASN A 230 14.29 -5.02 -15.86
C ASN A 230 15.07 -5.75 -14.76
N ARG A 231 16.37 -5.93 -14.96
CA ARG A 231 17.27 -6.38 -13.91
C ARG A 231 17.19 -5.41 -12.72
N SER A 232 17.00 -5.96 -11.53
CA SER A 232 16.89 -5.12 -10.32
C SER A 232 17.41 -5.84 -9.09
N SER A 233 17.83 -5.02 -8.11
CA SER A 233 18.17 -5.49 -6.76
C SER A 233 17.59 -4.53 -5.75
N ASN A 234 17.08 -5.06 -4.64
CA ASN A 234 16.66 -4.23 -3.52
C ASN A 234 17.07 -4.83 -2.17
N TYR A 235 17.21 -3.94 -1.19
CA TYR A 235 17.46 -4.26 0.21
C TYR A 235 16.46 -3.52 1.07
N THR A 236 15.92 -4.21 2.06
CA THR A 236 15.08 -3.60 3.10
C THR A 236 15.55 -4.07 4.47
N LEU A 237 15.79 -3.12 5.35
CA LEU A 237 16.03 -3.35 6.78
C LEU A 237 14.90 -2.69 7.54
N SER A 238 14.26 -3.40 8.45
CA SER A 238 13.17 -2.87 9.27
C SER A 238 13.33 -3.26 10.73
N GLU A 239 12.93 -2.37 11.62
CA GLU A 239 12.89 -2.60 13.06
C GLU A 239 11.54 -2.12 13.61
N ASN A 240 10.91 -2.95 14.43
CA ASN A 240 9.69 -2.62 15.15
C ASN A 240 9.90 -2.90 16.64
N LEU A 241 9.86 -1.86 17.44
CA LEU A 241 10.00 -1.91 18.89
C LEU A 241 8.66 -1.61 19.56
N GLU A 242 8.31 -2.39 20.55
CA GLU A 242 7.17 -2.14 21.45
C GLU A 242 7.64 -2.23 22.90
N TRP A 243 7.45 -1.17 23.66
CA TRP A 243 7.83 -1.10 25.05
C TRP A 243 6.65 -0.75 25.95
N GLN A 244 6.23 -1.73 26.74
CA GLN A 244 5.22 -1.53 27.78
C GLN A 244 5.87 -0.93 29.04
N VAL A 245 5.94 0.39 29.09
CA VAL A 245 6.55 1.14 30.21
C VAL A 245 5.87 0.78 31.54
N ASN A 246 4.54 0.80 31.55
CA ASN A 246 3.72 0.41 32.67
C ASN A 246 2.33 -0.11 32.19
N ARG A 247 1.40 -0.37 33.12
CA ARG A 247 0.06 -0.88 32.77
C ARG A 247 -0.79 0.08 31.93
N LYS A 248 -0.45 1.38 31.90
CA LYS A 248 -1.19 2.42 31.20
C LYS A 248 -0.49 2.92 29.95
N LEU A 249 0.84 2.88 29.90
CA LEU A 249 1.63 3.47 28.81
C LEU A 249 2.37 2.38 28.02
N ASN A 250 2.08 2.34 26.72
CA ASN A 250 2.81 1.57 25.71
C ASN A 250 3.45 2.54 24.72
N LEU A 251 4.74 2.35 24.42
CA LEU A 251 5.50 3.10 23.44
C LEU A 251 5.85 2.18 22.27
N THR A 252 5.87 2.74 21.07
CA THR A 252 6.32 2.04 19.86
C THR A 252 7.35 2.89 19.13
N ALA A 253 8.32 2.23 18.52
CA ALA A 253 9.24 2.86 17.58
C ALA A 253 9.42 1.94 16.37
N GLU A 254 9.38 2.53 15.19
CA GLU A 254 9.51 1.81 13.93
C GLU A 254 10.57 2.51 13.07
N GLY A 255 11.39 1.72 12.38
CA GLY A 255 12.38 2.22 11.44
C GLY A 255 12.44 1.34 10.21
N THR A 256 12.56 1.94 9.03
CA THR A 256 12.80 1.22 7.79
C THR A 256 13.85 1.92 6.96
N TYR A 257 14.79 1.16 6.45
CA TYR A 257 15.76 1.54 5.44
C TYR A 257 15.54 0.70 4.21
N TYR A 258 15.51 1.34 3.04
CA TYR A 258 15.28 0.69 1.76
C TYR A 258 16.17 1.29 0.68
N GLU A 259 16.76 0.42 -0.14
CA GLU A 259 17.44 0.78 -1.38
C GLU A 259 17.02 -0.16 -2.51
N ARG A 260 16.94 0.40 -3.72
CA ARG A 260 16.65 -0.36 -4.96
C ARG A 260 17.44 0.21 -6.12
N TRP A 261 17.96 -0.68 -6.94
CA TRP A 261 18.55 -0.37 -8.26
C TRP A 261 17.74 -1.08 -9.32
N VAL A 262 17.45 -0.37 -10.41
CA VAL A 262 16.80 -0.92 -11.60
C VAL A 262 17.67 -0.56 -12.79
N MET A 263 18.25 -1.60 -13.42
CA MET A 263 19.06 -1.43 -14.62
C MET A 263 18.13 -1.36 -15.83
N ARG A 264 18.11 -0.21 -16.48
CA ARG A 264 17.33 -0.03 -17.71
C ARG A 264 18.10 -0.51 -18.90
N THR A 265 17.48 -1.37 -19.71
CA THR A 265 18.08 -1.85 -20.96
C THR A 265 17.85 -0.84 -22.08
N HIS A 266 18.89 -0.63 -22.89
CA HIS A 266 18.85 0.30 -24.00
C HIS A 266 18.24 -0.38 -25.22
N GLY A 267 17.12 0.15 -25.69
CA GLY A 267 16.57 -0.21 -26.99
C GLY A 267 17.26 0.57 -28.11
N PRO A 268 17.21 0.10 -29.37
CA PRO A 268 17.88 0.74 -30.50
C PRO A 268 17.38 2.18 -30.79
N TRP A 269 16.24 2.55 -30.26
CA TRP A 269 15.57 3.84 -30.55
C TRP A 269 15.45 4.79 -29.36
N LYS A 270 15.63 4.33 -28.12
CA LYS A 270 15.63 5.17 -26.94
C LYS A 270 16.89 4.88 -26.14
N TYR A 271 17.83 5.76 -26.24
CA TYR A 271 18.90 5.85 -25.29
C TYR A 271 18.29 6.16 -23.93
N LEU A 272 18.34 5.17 -23.03
CA LEU A 272 18.13 5.40 -21.63
C LEU A 272 19.53 5.36 -20.99
N PRO A 273 20.23 6.52 -20.93
CA PRO A 273 21.63 6.56 -20.52
C PRO A 273 21.82 6.31 -19.02
N ASN A 274 20.76 6.09 -18.32
CA ASN A 274 20.72 6.01 -16.86
C ASN A 274 19.91 4.82 -16.35
N ASP A 275 20.35 4.30 -15.23
CA ASP A 275 19.61 3.39 -14.38
C ASP A 275 18.82 4.16 -13.32
N PHE A 276 17.86 3.49 -12.68
CA PHE A 276 17.13 4.06 -11.55
C PHE A 276 17.76 3.61 -10.23
N TYR A 277 17.87 4.56 -9.30
CA TYR A 277 18.25 4.31 -7.93
C TYR A 277 17.26 4.95 -6.99
N TYR A 278 16.81 4.18 -6.01
CA TYR A 278 15.84 4.59 -4.99
C TYR A 278 16.43 4.40 -3.60
N ARG A 279 16.11 5.32 -2.69
CA ARG A 279 16.46 5.20 -1.28
C ARG A 279 15.36 5.77 -0.40
N ASN A 280 14.92 5.01 0.57
CA ASN A 280 13.93 5.44 1.55
C ASN A 280 14.43 5.25 2.99
N TYR A 281 14.12 6.25 3.81
CA TYR A 281 14.24 6.20 5.27
C TYR A 281 12.89 6.54 5.86
N THR A 282 12.37 5.67 6.72
CA THR A 282 11.14 5.93 7.47
C THR A 282 11.39 5.69 8.94
N PHE A 283 11.00 6.63 9.77
CA PHE A 283 11.04 6.53 11.22
C PHE A 283 9.68 6.91 11.77
N ALA A 284 9.23 6.18 12.78
CA ALA A 284 8.00 6.52 13.46
C ALA A 284 8.11 6.20 14.95
N ALA A 285 7.50 7.05 15.77
CA ALA A 285 7.34 6.85 17.20
C ALA A 285 5.86 7.00 17.55
N GLY A 286 5.38 6.12 18.40
CA GLY A 286 3.98 6.12 18.84
C GLY A 286 3.87 5.91 20.34
N SER A 287 2.77 6.37 20.89
CA SER A 287 2.41 6.10 22.27
C SER A 287 0.92 5.77 22.39
N ARG A 288 0.58 4.85 23.25
CA ARG A 288 -0.81 4.55 23.63
C ARG A 288 -0.92 4.67 25.14
N TYR A 289 -1.75 5.61 25.60
CA TYR A 289 -2.01 5.86 27.01
C TYR A 289 -3.44 5.48 27.38
N LYS A 290 -3.59 4.48 28.24
CA LYS A 290 -4.90 4.07 28.79
C LYS A 290 -5.33 5.06 29.86
N LEU A 291 -6.46 5.71 29.64
CA LEU A 291 -7.06 6.64 30.60
C LEU A 291 -7.76 5.87 31.73
N ASN A 292 -8.83 5.19 31.39
CA ASN A 292 -9.62 4.36 32.30
C ASN A 292 -10.36 3.30 31.46
N GLY A 293 -10.61 2.12 32.03
CA GLY A 293 -11.34 1.04 31.39
C GLY A 293 -10.84 0.76 29.95
N ARG A 294 -11.70 1.02 28.96
CA ARG A 294 -11.42 0.84 27.54
C ARG A 294 -10.95 2.14 26.84
N ASN A 295 -11.01 3.30 27.54
CA ASN A 295 -10.66 4.59 26.96
C ASN A 295 -9.15 4.78 26.86
N TYR A 296 -8.68 5.29 25.72
CA TYR A 296 -7.25 5.55 25.52
C TYR A 296 -6.99 6.70 24.54
N LEU A 297 -5.81 7.26 24.67
CA LEU A 297 -5.23 8.20 23.73
C LEU A 297 -4.07 7.55 23.00
N THR A 298 -3.87 7.91 21.72
CA THR A 298 -2.63 7.62 20.98
C THR A 298 -2.03 8.92 20.48
N ALA A 299 -0.72 9.00 20.49
CA ALA A 299 0.02 10.05 19.82
C ALA A 299 1.11 9.41 18.97
N ASP A 300 1.15 9.78 17.70
CA ASP A 300 2.06 9.23 16.71
C ASP A 300 2.79 10.35 15.99
N LEU A 301 4.09 10.15 15.76
CA LEU A 301 4.93 11.01 14.94
C LEU A 301 5.66 10.12 13.94
N SER A 302 5.63 10.48 12.66
CA SER A 302 6.41 9.79 11.63
C SER A 302 7.14 10.75 10.72
N TYR A 303 8.30 10.33 10.24
CA TYR A 303 9.12 10.99 9.23
C TYR A 303 9.50 9.99 8.15
N GLY A 304 9.31 10.37 6.90
CA GLY A 304 9.76 9.61 5.75
C GLY A 304 10.55 10.48 4.78
N ARG A 305 11.62 9.92 4.20
CA ARG A 305 12.42 10.56 3.16
C ARG A 305 12.69 9.56 2.04
N TYR A 306 12.02 9.76 0.92
CA TYR A 306 12.15 8.94 -0.28
C TYR A 306 12.88 9.71 -1.37
N GLY A 307 14.00 9.16 -1.83
CA GLY A 307 14.83 9.74 -2.87
C GLY A 307 14.80 8.88 -4.14
N TYR A 308 14.70 9.56 -5.28
CA TYR A 308 14.75 8.99 -6.63
C TYR A 308 15.87 9.65 -7.42
N PHE A 309 16.73 8.83 -8.04
CA PHE A 309 17.95 9.26 -8.70
C PHE A 309 18.13 8.54 -10.03
N TYR A 310 18.85 9.20 -10.94
CA TYR A 310 19.40 8.60 -12.15
C TYR A 310 20.89 8.32 -11.95
N ASP A 311 21.30 7.08 -12.21
CA ASP A 311 22.70 6.66 -12.27
C ASP A 311 23.13 6.56 -13.73
N TYR A 312 23.89 7.55 -14.21
CA TYR A 312 24.28 7.61 -15.60
C TYR A 312 25.35 6.59 -15.94
N LYS A 313 25.10 5.77 -16.95
CA LYS A 313 26.01 4.76 -17.50
C LYS A 313 26.68 5.22 -18.80
N LEU A 314 26.01 6.08 -19.54
CA LEU A 314 26.47 6.66 -20.80
C LEU A 314 26.36 8.18 -20.70
N LYS A 315 27.09 8.87 -21.61
CA LYS A 315 26.89 10.31 -21.76
C LYS A 315 25.46 10.55 -22.25
N ASP A 316 24.76 11.42 -21.53
CA ASP A 316 23.44 11.83 -21.97
C ASP A 316 23.55 12.77 -23.16
N ILE A 317 22.90 12.40 -24.26
CA ILE A 317 22.85 13.20 -25.48
C ILE A 317 21.61 14.11 -25.53
N THR A 318 20.72 14.02 -24.54
CA THR A 318 19.55 14.87 -24.43
C THR A 318 19.98 16.26 -23.97
N ASP A 319 19.46 17.27 -24.62
CA ASP A 319 19.71 18.66 -24.22
C ASP A 319 18.82 19.01 -23.01
N TYR A 320 19.46 19.15 -21.86
CA TYR A 320 18.82 19.70 -20.67
C TYR A 320 19.23 21.16 -20.50
N PHE A 321 18.24 21.99 -20.21
CA PHE A 321 18.48 23.39 -19.88
C PHE A 321 17.98 23.68 -18.47
N LYS A 322 18.80 24.34 -17.68
CA LYS A 322 18.42 24.88 -16.37
C LYS A 322 18.92 26.33 -16.30
N ASP A 323 18.01 27.22 -16.00
CA ASP A 323 18.30 28.67 -15.90
C ASP A 323 18.97 29.23 -17.13
N GLY A 324 18.72 28.65 -18.33
CA GLY A 324 19.33 29.01 -19.59
C GLY A 324 20.63 28.29 -19.93
N ASP A 325 21.22 27.61 -18.98
CA ASP A 325 22.45 26.84 -19.17
C ASP A 325 22.19 25.41 -19.64
N ARG A 326 22.96 24.95 -20.63
CA ARG A 326 22.94 23.59 -21.12
C ARG A 326 23.69 22.68 -20.14
N ILE A 327 23.02 21.66 -19.62
CA ILE A 327 23.58 20.65 -18.72
C ILE A 327 23.78 19.35 -19.48
N THR A 328 24.95 18.74 -19.36
CA THR A 328 25.27 17.42 -19.90
C THR A 328 25.67 16.50 -18.77
N TYR A 329 25.06 15.30 -18.72
CA TYR A 329 25.39 14.29 -17.73
C TYR A 329 26.33 13.24 -18.31
N TYR A 330 27.26 12.75 -17.48
CA TYR A 330 28.32 11.82 -17.88
C TYR A 330 28.26 10.50 -17.08
N PRO A 331 28.84 9.42 -17.62
CA PRO A 331 28.92 8.15 -16.92
C PRO A 331 29.52 8.29 -15.52
N GLY A 332 28.94 7.54 -14.56
CA GLY A 332 29.34 7.56 -13.16
C GLY A 332 28.67 8.64 -12.29
N GLN A 333 27.94 9.57 -12.90
CA GLN A 333 27.18 10.56 -12.14
C GLN A 333 25.87 10.00 -11.62
N ARG A 334 25.55 10.28 -10.34
CA ARG A 334 24.23 10.06 -9.73
C ARG A 334 23.52 11.40 -9.60
N ILE A 335 22.45 11.57 -10.34
CA ILE A 335 21.71 12.82 -10.41
C ILE A 335 20.37 12.66 -9.71
N LYS A 336 20.15 13.55 -8.74
CA LYS A 336 18.90 13.61 -7.99
C LYS A 336 17.76 14.06 -8.91
N GLN A 337 16.72 13.24 -9.01
CA GLN A 337 15.49 13.55 -9.72
C GLN A 337 14.44 14.12 -8.79
N SER A 338 14.23 13.46 -7.64
CA SER A 338 13.34 13.99 -6.61
C SER A 338 13.69 13.45 -5.23
N ILE A 339 13.42 14.25 -4.20
CA ILE A 339 13.40 13.84 -2.80
C ILE A 339 12.08 14.28 -2.19
N GLN A 340 11.29 13.32 -1.78
CA GLN A 340 10.05 13.52 -1.04
C GLN A 340 10.34 13.39 0.46
N GLN A 341 9.90 14.36 1.24
CA GLN A 341 9.95 14.31 2.69
C GLN A 341 8.55 14.51 3.24
N GLN A 342 8.19 13.68 4.20
CA GLN A 342 6.89 13.74 4.86
C GLN A 342 7.08 13.70 6.37
N VAL A 343 6.42 14.59 7.07
CA VAL A 343 6.22 14.56 8.53
C VAL A 343 4.74 14.42 8.79
N LEU A 344 4.36 13.46 9.61
CA LEU A 344 2.98 13.28 10.07
C LEU A 344 2.98 13.22 11.60
N ALA A 345 2.22 14.10 12.22
CA ALA A 345 1.95 14.10 13.65
C ALA A 345 0.45 13.97 13.87
N GLN A 346 0.02 13.04 14.72
CA GLN A 346 -1.40 12.83 15.01
C GLN A 346 -1.62 12.47 16.47
N VAL A 347 -2.73 12.95 17.02
CA VAL A 347 -3.24 12.55 18.32
C VAL A 347 -4.68 12.10 18.17
N LYS A 348 -5.00 10.91 18.66
CA LYS A 348 -6.33 10.30 18.58
C LYS A 348 -6.81 9.90 19.95
N GLY A 349 -8.12 10.03 20.18
CA GLY A 349 -8.79 9.56 21.37
C GLY A 349 -9.91 8.59 21.02
N ILE A 350 -9.96 7.48 21.73
CA ILE A 350 -11.06 6.51 21.65
C ILE A 350 -11.75 6.49 23.00
N PHE A 351 -13.04 6.83 23.01
CA PHE A 351 -13.85 6.97 24.23
C PHE A 351 -15.09 6.10 24.12
N TYR A 352 -15.29 5.24 25.10
CA TYR A 352 -16.46 4.39 25.25
C TYR A 352 -17.41 5.00 26.27
N PHE A 353 -18.63 5.30 25.85
CA PHE A 353 -19.70 5.76 26.73
C PHE A 353 -20.72 4.64 26.90
N GLY A 354 -20.59 3.90 28.00
CA GLY A 354 -21.28 2.64 28.20
C GLY A 354 -20.86 1.58 27.17
N ASP A 355 -21.81 0.72 26.77
CA ASP A 355 -21.58 -0.37 25.80
C ASP A 355 -22.12 -0.07 24.41
N ARG A 356 -22.75 1.11 24.23
CA ARG A 356 -23.45 1.45 22.99
C ARG A 356 -22.81 2.54 22.16
N HIS A 357 -21.94 3.34 22.74
CA HIS A 357 -21.36 4.51 22.09
C HIS A 357 -19.85 4.46 22.08
N ILE A 358 -19.24 4.65 20.93
CA ILE A 358 -17.79 4.74 20.75
C ILE A 358 -17.49 6.01 19.96
N LEU A 359 -16.82 6.94 20.60
CA LEU A 359 -16.34 8.17 19.96
C LEU A 359 -14.86 7.99 19.58
N ASN A 360 -14.56 8.11 18.29
CA ASN A 360 -13.20 8.21 17.74
C ASN A 360 -12.98 9.66 17.28
N THR A 361 -12.03 10.35 17.87
CA THR A 361 -11.71 11.73 17.50
C THR A 361 -10.21 11.94 17.42
N GLY A 362 -9.77 12.94 16.66
CA GLY A 362 -8.35 13.21 16.56
C GLY A 362 -8.04 14.49 15.81
N ILE A 363 -6.79 14.88 15.96
CA ILE A 363 -6.14 15.97 15.23
C ILE A 363 -4.92 15.42 14.50
N GLU A 364 -4.65 15.96 13.33
CA GLU A 364 -3.56 15.52 12.47
C GLU A 364 -2.90 16.72 11.81
N TYR A 365 -1.58 16.73 11.82
CA TYR A 365 -0.76 17.67 11.06
C TYR A 365 0.13 16.89 10.12
N GLN A 366 0.09 17.22 8.84
CA GLN A 366 0.95 16.64 7.81
C GLN A 366 1.72 17.75 7.09
N TYR A 367 3.02 17.57 6.96
CA TYR A 367 3.90 18.42 6.17
C TYR A 367 4.57 17.59 5.10
N ASN A 368 4.45 17.99 3.85
CA ASN A 368 5.09 17.39 2.70
C ASN A 368 6.02 18.39 2.04
N ARG A 369 7.25 17.96 1.73
CA ARG A 369 8.24 18.72 0.98
C ARG A 369 8.73 17.86 -0.17
N LEU A 370 8.79 18.45 -1.35
CA LEU A 370 9.33 17.85 -2.57
C LEU A 370 10.47 18.73 -3.08
N GLU A 371 11.62 18.12 -3.25
CA GLU A 371 12.76 18.70 -3.94
C GLU A 371 12.90 17.99 -5.28
N SER A 372 12.81 18.74 -6.38
CA SER A 372 12.91 18.21 -7.75
C SER A 372 13.54 19.27 -8.68
N PRO A 373 14.87 19.24 -8.86
CA PRO A 373 15.60 20.28 -9.56
C PRO A 373 15.24 20.45 -11.04
N HIS A 374 14.64 19.42 -11.63
CA HIS A 374 14.28 19.42 -13.06
C HIS A 374 12.80 19.72 -13.33
N HIS A 375 11.97 19.83 -12.28
CA HIS A 375 10.52 19.92 -12.46
C HIS A 375 9.86 21.00 -11.61
N ILE A 376 10.58 21.61 -10.67
CA ILE A 376 10.02 22.64 -9.79
C ILE A 376 10.86 23.91 -9.90
N ALA A 377 10.24 25.03 -10.21
CA ALA A 377 10.89 26.34 -10.14
C ALA A 377 11.43 26.58 -8.73
N GLY A 378 12.72 26.91 -8.63
CA GLY A 378 13.40 27.06 -7.34
C GLY A 378 13.69 25.74 -6.61
N ASP A 379 13.60 24.59 -7.30
CA ASP A 379 13.97 23.25 -6.88
C ASP A 379 13.10 22.64 -5.78
N ILE A 380 12.39 23.41 -4.98
CA ILE A 380 11.70 22.94 -3.75
C ILE A 380 10.29 23.51 -3.66
N ALA A 381 9.34 22.65 -3.34
CA ALA A 381 7.99 23.04 -2.96
C ALA A 381 7.53 22.32 -1.70
N SER A 382 6.62 22.93 -0.94
CA SER A 382 6.07 22.33 0.26
C SER A 382 4.60 22.70 0.48
N VAL A 383 3.87 21.75 1.02
CA VAL A 383 2.48 21.90 1.46
C VAL A 383 2.30 21.36 2.86
N TYR A 384 1.37 21.92 3.59
CA TYR A 384 0.91 21.37 4.87
C TYR A 384 -0.60 21.16 4.88
N THR A 385 -1.01 20.26 5.72
CA THR A 385 -2.42 19.95 5.98
C THR A 385 -2.62 19.86 7.48
N LEU A 386 -3.63 20.56 8.00
CA LEU A 386 -4.11 20.43 9.37
C LEU A 386 -5.53 19.89 9.33
N ALA A 387 -5.83 18.87 10.14
CA ALA A 387 -7.14 18.28 10.16
C ALA A 387 -7.60 17.94 11.58
N ALA A 388 -8.91 18.01 11.79
CA ALA A 388 -9.57 17.49 12.96
C ALA A 388 -10.79 16.67 12.54
N TYR A 389 -11.06 15.59 13.26
CA TYR A 389 -12.20 14.74 12.97
C TYR A 389 -12.85 14.21 14.24
N ALA A 390 -14.12 13.86 14.11
CA ALA A 390 -14.87 13.11 15.10
C ALA A 390 -15.79 12.12 14.38
N GLN A 391 -15.85 10.90 14.89
CA GLN A 391 -16.73 9.85 14.41
C GLN A 391 -17.35 9.15 15.61
N GLU A 392 -18.65 9.09 15.62
CA GLU A 392 -19.45 8.36 16.61
C GLU A 392 -19.94 7.05 16.00
N GLU A 393 -19.83 5.97 16.76
CA GLU A 393 -20.46 4.70 16.48
C GLU A 393 -21.47 4.41 17.56
N TRP A 394 -22.72 4.21 17.13
CA TRP A 394 -23.85 3.96 18.01
C TRP A 394 -24.47 2.59 17.74
N THR A 395 -24.40 1.69 18.72
CA THR A 395 -25.15 0.44 18.74
C THR A 395 -26.60 0.74 19.17
N ALA A 396 -27.42 1.15 18.19
CA ALA A 396 -28.79 1.57 18.44
C ALA A 396 -29.66 0.43 18.97
N THR A 397 -29.49 -0.78 18.41
CA THR A 397 -30.10 -2.03 18.89
C THR A 397 -29.09 -3.18 18.75
N SER A 398 -29.44 -4.36 19.24
CA SER A 398 -28.60 -5.58 19.03
C SER A 398 -28.29 -5.86 17.55
N ASN A 399 -29.17 -5.39 16.67
CA ASN A 399 -29.11 -5.68 15.24
C ASN A 399 -28.75 -4.49 14.38
N LEU A 400 -28.72 -3.26 14.94
CA LEU A 400 -28.45 -2.03 14.18
C LEU A 400 -27.29 -1.24 14.79
N ILE A 401 -26.24 -1.07 14.00
CA ILE A 401 -25.09 -0.21 14.32
C ILE A 401 -25.09 0.95 13.32
N LEU A 402 -25.06 2.16 13.81
CA LEU A 402 -24.97 3.40 13.04
C LEU A 402 -23.62 4.06 13.28
N THR A 403 -23.03 4.62 12.25
CA THR A 403 -21.79 5.40 12.36
C THR A 403 -22.00 6.73 11.66
N ALA A 404 -21.67 7.83 12.33
CA ALA A 404 -21.64 9.16 11.75
C ALA A 404 -20.31 9.84 12.07
N GLY A 405 -19.73 10.51 11.09
CA GLY A 405 -18.44 11.16 11.26
C GLY A 405 -18.28 12.36 10.35
N VAL A 406 -17.42 13.28 10.77
CA VAL A 406 -17.02 14.44 9.98
C VAL A 406 -15.55 14.73 10.20
N ARG A 407 -14.85 15.11 9.14
CA ARG A 407 -13.48 15.62 9.15
C ARG A 407 -13.44 16.99 8.50
N GLY A 408 -12.85 17.96 9.18
CA GLY A 408 -12.41 19.23 8.63
C GLY A 408 -10.93 19.15 8.29
N THR A 409 -10.57 19.49 7.06
CA THR A 409 -9.19 19.47 6.59
C THR A 409 -8.85 20.83 6.00
N GLN A 410 -7.90 21.53 6.60
CA GLN A 410 -7.30 22.78 6.09
C GLN A 410 -6.03 22.43 5.32
N HIS A 411 -6.05 22.61 4.02
CA HIS A 411 -4.88 22.44 3.16
C HIS A 411 -4.32 23.80 2.76
N LYS A 412 -2.99 23.91 2.68
CA LYS A 412 -2.28 25.16 2.37
C LYS A 412 -2.84 25.88 1.14
N GLU A 413 -3.11 25.16 0.05
CA GLU A 413 -3.48 25.75 -1.24
C GLU A 413 -4.99 25.72 -1.51
N THR A 414 -5.72 24.71 -1.01
CA THR A 414 -7.15 24.54 -1.32
C THR A 414 -8.09 25.04 -0.23
N GLY A 415 -7.54 25.45 0.92
CA GLY A 415 -8.34 25.92 2.06
C GLY A 415 -9.04 24.80 2.82
N LEU A 416 -10.16 25.15 3.47
CA LEU A 416 -10.94 24.25 4.31
C LEU A 416 -11.87 23.36 3.47
N ASN A 417 -11.82 22.06 3.73
CA ASN A 417 -12.69 21.04 3.14
C ASN A 417 -13.33 20.20 4.24
N LEU A 418 -14.61 19.84 4.06
CA LEU A 418 -15.35 18.98 4.98
C LEU A 418 -15.68 17.65 4.32
N SER A 419 -15.44 16.56 5.04
CA SER A 419 -15.71 15.19 4.58
C SER A 419 -16.63 14.47 5.57
N PRO A 420 -17.96 14.61 5.44
CA PRO A 420 -18.92 13.88 6.24
C PRO A 420 -19.04 12.42 5.78
N LYS A 421 -19.43 11.54 6.71
CA LYS A 421 -19.73 10.13 6.48
C LYS A 421 -20.86 9.68 7.36
N VAL A 422 -21.75 8.85 6.81
CA VAL A 422 -22.74 8.10 7.56
C VAL A 422 -22.75 6.66 7.08
N SER A 423 -22.83 5.70 7.98
CA SER A 423 -22.96 4.29 7.62
C SER A 423 -23.89 3.56 8.59
N ALA A 424 -24.50 2.48 8.11
CA ALA A 424 -25.34 1.61 8.87
C ALA A 424 -25.02 0.15 8.59
N LEU A 425 -24.99 -0.67 9.64
CA LEU A 425 -24.96 -2.11 9.58
C LEU A 425 -26.24 -2.65 10.23
N TYR A 426 -27.05 -3.38 9.46
CA TYR A 426 -28.22 -4.07 9.97
C TYR A 426 -28.05 -5.58 9.86
N LYS A 427 -28.17 -6.27 11.01
CA LYS A 427 -28.06 -7.73 11.12
C LYS A 427 -29.44 -8.36 11.03
N ALA A 428 -29.74 -9.03 9.91
CA ALA A 428 -31.02 -9.70 9.67
C ALA A 428 -30.80 -11.23 9.66
N GLY A 429 -30.86 -11.85 10.83
CA GLY A 429 -30.56 -13.28 10.98
C GLY A 429 -29.12 -13.59 10.54
N ASN A 430 -28.99 -14.36 9.45
CA ASN A 430 -27.68 -14.72 8.88
C ASN A 430 -27.13 -13.70 7.87
N PHE A 431 -27.85 -12.60 7.64
CA PHE A 431 -27.47 -11.57 6.66
C PHE A 431 -26.98 -10.31 7.37
N ASN A 432 -25.94 -9.72 6.83
CA ASN A 432 -25.42 -8.42 7.24
C ASN A 432 -25.63 -7.43 6.10
N LEU A 433 -26.56 -6.51 6.27
CA LEU A 433 -26.82 -5.43 5.30
C LEU A 433 -26.03 -4.20 5.71
N ARG A 434 -25.21 -3.68 4.78
CA ARG A 434 -24.40 -2.49 4.98
C ARG A 434 -24.76 -1.42 3.98
N ALA A 435 -24.97 -0.21 4.45
CA ALA A 435 -25.13 0.98 3.63
C ALA A 435 -24.20 2.07 4.14
N SER A 436 -23.55 2.80 3.23
CA SER A 436 -22.72 3.93 3.60
C SER A 436 -22.82 5.06 2.58
N TYR A 437 -22.78 6.28 3.09
CA TYR A 437 -22.62 7.49 2.31
C TYR A 437 -21.44 8.27 2.87
N ALA A 438 -20.51 8.68 2.02
CA ALA A 438 -19.37 9.48 2.42
C ALA A 438 -18.96 10.44 1.30
N MET A 439 -18.54 11.63 1.69
CA MET A 439 -17.92 12.58 0.76
C MET A 439 -16.41 12.40 0.83
N GLY A 440 -15.80 12.12 -0.32
CA GLY A 440 -14.36 12.06 -0.48
C GLY A 440 -13.79 13.42 -0.85
N PHE A 441 -12.57 13.67 -0.43
CA PHE A 441 -11.80 14.85 -0.78
C PHE A 441 -10.39 14.42 -1.21
N LYS A 442 -9.93 14.95 -2.35
CA LYS A 442 -8.53 14.83 -2.78
C LYS A 442 -7.88 16.21 -2.78
N ALA A 443 -6.86 16.38 -1.96
CA ALA A 443 -5.97 17.53 -2.06
C ALA A 443 -5.03 17.32 -3.26
N PRO A 444 -4.73 18.38 -4.02
CA PRO A 444 -3.73 18.26 -5.08
C PRO A 444 -2.35 17.98 -4.47
N THR A 445 -1.62 17.09 -5.10
CA THR A 445 -0.24 16.75 -4.73
C THR A 445 0.70 17.91 -5.07
N ILE A 446 1.90 17.93 -4.45
CA ILE A 446 2.93 18.94 -4.79
C ILE A 446 3.29 18.87 -6.27
N LYS A 447 3.29 17.67 -6.87
CA LYS A 447 3.57 17.48 -8.29
C LYS A 447 2.48 18.12 -9.16
N GLU A 448 1.20 17.91 -8.83
CA GLU A 448 0.09 18.53 -9.57
C GLU A 448 0.06 20.05 -9.45
N LEU A 449 0.58 20.61 -8.35
CA LEU A 449 0.61 22.06 -8.10
C LEU A 449 1.81 22.77 -8.71
N TYR A 450 2.99 22.13 -8.72
CA TYR A 450 4.26 22.83 -8.92
C TYR A 450 5.16 22.23 -9.99
N TYR A 451 4.81 21.06 -10.60
CA TYR A 451 5.61 20.51 -11.68
C TYR A 451 5.45 21.36 -12.93
N GLU A 452 6.56 21.92 -13.38
CA GLU A 452 6.70 22.48 -14.71
C GLU A 452 7.07 21.35 -15.66
N HIS A 453 6.26 21.13 -16.69
CA HIS A 453 6.63 20.23 -17.79
C HIS A 453 7.67 20.95 -18.66
N THR A 454 8.92 20.89 -18.29
CA THR A 454 10.01 21.17 -19.20
C THR A 454 9.98 20.07 -20.27
N GLN A 455 9.40 20.38 -21.42
CA GLN A 455 9.56 19.53 -22.60
C GLN A 455 11.04 19.53 -22.91
N ALA A 456 11.69 18.36 -22.76
CA ALA A 456 12.95 18.12 -23.46
C ALA A 456 12.66 18.39 -24.94
N ALA A 457 13.28 19.42 -25.50
CA ALA A 457 13.15 19.73 -26.90
C ALA A 457 13.78 18.57 -27.68
N SER A 458 12.98 17.54 -27.98
CA SER A 458 13.37 16.58 -29.02
C SER A 458 13.30 17.36 -30.32
N ALA A 459 14.46 17.63 -30.88
CA ALA A 459 14.61 18.21 -32.21
C ALA A 459 14.06 17.22 -33.24
N ALA A 460 12.76 17.22 -33.44
CA ALA A 460 12.06 16.78 -34.65
C ALA A 460 10.56 16.59 -34.31
N VAL A 461 9.81 17.59 -34.40
CA VAL A 461 8.41 17.85 -34.74
C VAL A 461 7.96 19.10 -33.97
N PRO A 462 7.63 20.21 -34.59
CA PRO A 462 7.04 21.31 -33.88
C PRO A 462 5.61 20.97 -33.50
N SER A 463 5.43 20.47 -32.27
CA SER A 463 4.13 20.43 -31.61
C SER A 463 3.79 21.86 -31.18
N PRO A 464 2.57 22.35 -31.40
CA PRO A 464 2.21 23.69 -30.94
C PRO A 464 2.39 23.78 -29.42
N PRO A 465 2.82 24.92 -28.89
CA PRO A 465 3.03 25.09 -27.46
C PRO A 465 1.70 24.83 -26.73
N ILE A 466 1.64 23.79 -25.93
CA ILE A 466 0.58 23.65 -24.96
C ILE A 466 0.90 24.69 -23.89
N MET A 467 0.24 25.83 -23.98
CA MET A 467 0.22 26.80 -22.89
C MET A 467 -0.28 26.06 -21.66
N ALA A 468 0.58 25.86 -20.68
CA ALA A 468 0.17 25.58 -19.34
C ALA A 468 -0.64 26.78 -18.86
N ILE A 469 -1.95 26.70 -19.01
CA ILE A 469 -2.84 27.68 -18.42
C ILE A 469 -2.71 27.41 -16.92
N GLN A 470 -1.99 28.27 -16.23
CA GLN A 470 -2.05 28.45 -14.79
C GLN A 470 -3.47 28.90 -14.42
N THR A 471 -4.42 28.00 -14.50
CA THR A 471 -5.72 28.19 -13.89
C THR A 471 -5.66 27.52 -12.52
N SER A 472 -5.12 28.25 -11.55
CA SER A 472 -5.38 28.07 -10.14
C SER A 472 -6.85 28.43 -9.84
N ARG A 473 -7.77 27.84 -10.55
CA ARG A 473 -9.19 27.87 -10.20
C ARG A 473 -9.55 26.52 -9.63
N ARG A 474 -9.93 26.54 -8.34
CA ARG A 474 -10.69 25.52 -7.63
C ARG A 474 -11.50 24.71 -8.65
N LYS A 475 -11.09 23.49 -8.93
CA LYS A 475 -12.03 22.49 -9.40
C LYS A 475 -12.66 21.89 -8.15
N PRO A 476 -13.91 22.22 -7.80
CA PRO A 476 -14.65 21.46 -6.83
C PRO A 476 -14.97 20.13 -7.50
N HIS A 477 -14.12 19.14 -7.33
CA HIS A 477 -14.51 17.77 -7.58
C HIS A 477 -15.35 17.31 -6.39
N ASN A 478 -16.58 17.79 -6.33
CA ASN A 478 -17.65 17.12 -5.65
C ASN A 478 -17.96 15.85 -6.44
N THR A 479 -17.11 14.84 -6.31
CA THR A 479 -17.43 13.52 -6.81
C THR A 479 -18.31 12.88 -5.75
N LEU A 480 -19.61 12.96 -5.96
CA LEU A 480 -20.61 12.19 -5.22
C LEU A 480 -20.40 10.74 -5.62
N LEU A 481 -19.63 9.98 -4.86
CA LEU A 481 -19.56 8.53 -4.96
C LEU A 481 -20.60 7.96 -4.00
N SER A 482 -21.81 7.77 -4.47
CA SER A 482 -22.78 6.91 -3.83
C SER A 482 -22.44 5.46 -4.17
N ALA A 483 -21.67 4.80 -3.32
CA ALA A 483 -21.46 3.36 -3.43
C ALA A 483 -22.58 2.64 -2.66
N TRP A 484 -23.52 2.09 -3.39
CA TRP A 484 -24.47 1.11 -2.85
C TRP A 484 -23.82 -0.27 -2.98
N SER A 485 -23.42 -0.87 -1.90
CA SER A 485 -23.03 -2.27 -1.86
C SER A 485 -24.07 -3.07 -1.11
N MET A 486 -24.89 -3.82 -1.84
CA MET A 486 -25.62 -4.95 -1.28
C MET A 486 -24.75 -6.19 -1.42
N GLN A 487 -24.34 -6.78 -0.32
CA GLN A 487 -23.73 -8.10 -0.32
C GLN A 487 -24.70 -9.07 0.34
N GLU A 488 -25.32 -9.93 -0.47
CA GLU A 488 -25.94 -11.16 0.01
C GLU A 488 -24.84 -12.10 0.52
N ALA A 489 -24.81 -12.37 1.80
CA ALA A 489 -24.09 -13.53 2.31
C ALA A 489 -24.87 -14.77 1.83
N GLY A 490 -24.37 -15.39 0.76
CA GLY A 490 -25.04 -16.49 0.10
C GLY A 490 -25.34 -17.62 1.06
N SER A 491 -26.60 -17.82 1.38
CA SER A 491 -27.08 -19.08 1.90
C SER A 491 -27.12 -20.05 0.72
N ARG A 492 -26.13 -20.90 0.58
CA ARG A 492 -26.33 -22.15 -0.16
C ARG A 492 -27.14 -23.08 0.73
N ARG A 493 -28.42 -23.17 0.46
CA ARG A 493 -29.20 -24.35 0.86
C ARG A 493 -28.74 -25.55 0.04
N ALA A 494 -28.68 -26.67 0.70
CA ALA A 494 -28.32 -27.99 0.26
C ALA A 494 -28.95 -28.39 -1.08
#